data_a767fb1605eca576b01b27a2484c194e
#
_entry.id   a767fb1605eca576b01b27a2484c194e
#
_cell.length_a   1.000
_cell.length_b   1.000
_cell.length_c   1.000
_cell.angle_alpha   90.00
_cell.angle_beta   90.00
_cell.angle_gamma   90.00
#
_symmetry.space_group_name_H-M   'P 1'
#
loop_
_entity.id
_entity.type
_entity.pdbx_description
1 polymer ?
#
loop_
_entity_poly.entity_id
_entity_poly.type
_entity_poly.pdbx_seq_one_letter_code
_entity_poly.pdbx_strand_id
1 'polypeptide(L)'
;MYFLMTTLKLIILLCCSSTVAISYGQTSKADTTLRLEEVVVTGSGTERPISQSPGSIHVVTPLLLRNSPAQSVDDILSMLSGVNTTRSDGISNMHTNVSIRGLAGDEQGRTLVLFDGIPINTSDEGSVNWNSIHIDNVQRIEVFKGPGSSLYGNSAMGGVINIISKRPVSPFSLNASGSYGSLNTWKTDLGLSSRINDKFAIFLSGYYNKSDGFNNIPDSLRTEPDYSVARFMKEGGLYAKVLYNPTALFNVDLAYDLYRDKRGEGEKIQAPDGEYRHFNHNRVQSRFYGEKGKFSYQAALYFQRQDYFKLDERTKGGDYQRFDVKSHRDDWGAIMHLRLEGRHNAFALGGEFKNGSIDGGDHYVTSTDEVLNKGSIRILSVFAQDELSLFNKKIWLQVALRYDNAYFHKGCSRLTEKMSPISTLTTES
;
A
#
# COMPACT_ATOMS: atom_id res chain seq x y z
N MET A 1 42.49 26.68 35.14
CA MET A 1 41.27 25.94 35.55
C MET A 1 40.17 26.86 36.06
N TYR A 2 40.46 27.86 36.88
CA TYR A 2 39.48 28.83 37.43
C TYR A 2 38.88 29.78 36.38
N PHE A 3 39.62 30.16 35.36
CA PHE A 3 39.16 31.08 34.29
C PHE A 3 38.14 30.44 33.34
N LEU A 4 38.25 29.13 33.11
CA LEU A 4 37.32 28.38 32.26
C LEU A 4 35.95 28.11 32.95
N MET A 5 35.94 27.97 34.28
CA MET A 5 34.74 27.80 35.06
C MET A 5 33.91 29.07 35.20
N THR A 6 34.59 30.26 35.25
CA THR A 6 33.89 31.55 35.31
C THR A 6 33.26 31.96 34.00
N THR A 7 33.91 31.68 32.87
CA THR A 7 33.32 31.91 31.52
C THR A 7 32.14 30.99 31.23
N LEU A 8 32.19 29.71 31.65
CA LEU A 8 31.07 28.77 31.50
C LEU A 8 29.85 29.18 32.34
N LYS A 9 30.04 29.67 33.57
CA LYS A 9 28.94 30.19 34.42
C LYS A 9 28.33 31.47 33.82
N LEU A 10 29.12 32.34 33.18
CA LEU A 10 28.61 33.55 32.53
C LEU A 10 27.76 33.24 31.30
N ILE A 11 28.16 32.24 30.51
CA ILE A 11 27.40 31.78 29.34
C ILE A 11 26.09 31.14 29.75
N ILE A 12 26.07 30.35 30.83
CA ILE A 12 24.84 29.73 31.35
C ILE A 12 23.90 30.80 31.91
N LEU A 13 24.42 31.85 32.58
CA LEU A 13 23.60 32.96 33.10
C LEU A 13 23.00 33.80 31.93
N LEU A 14 23.74 34.00 30.84
CA LEU A 14 23.25 34.72 29.67
C LEU A 14 22.18 33.94 28.90
N CYS A 15 22.29 32.62 28.84
CA CYS A 15 21.24 31.76 28.25
C CYS A 15 19.95 31.68 29.10
N CYS A 16 20.04 31.80 30.42
CA CYS A 16 18.85 31.81 31.29
C CYS A 16 18.13 33.17 31.34
N SER A 17 18.79 34.29 30.98
CA SER A 17 18.15 35.60 30.99
C SER A 17 17.38 35.98 29.73
N SER A 18 17.49 35.19 28.67
CA SER A 18 16.78 35.45 27.39
C SER A 18 15.39 34.81 27.28
N THR A 19 14.85 34.17 28.30
CA THR A 19 13.56 33.47 28.27
C THR A 19 12.39 34.16 29.00
N VAL A 20 12.52 35.44 29.36
CA VAL A 20 11.33 36.20 29.79
C VAL A 20 10.75 36.93 28.56
N ALA A 21 10.24 36.16 27.61
CA ALA A 21 9.33 36.71 26.61
C ALA A 21 7.96 36.91 27.28
N ILE A 22 7.59 38.17 27.49
CA ILE A 22 6.24 38.55 27.91
C ILE A 22 5.30 38.10 26.81
N SER A 23 4.60 36.99 27.03
CA SER A 23 3.49 36.57 26.16
C SER A 23 2.32 37.54 26.34
N TYR A 24 2.23 38.53 25.48
CA TYR A 24 0.98 39.23 25.28
C TYR A 24 -0.01 38.20 24.70
N GLY A 25 -1.00 37.83 25.49
CA GLY A 25 -2.12 37.01 25.05
C GLY A 25 -2.83 37.75 23.91
N GLN A 26 -2.62 37.32 22.70
CA GLN A 26 -3.50 37.68 21.59
C GLN A 26 -4.87 37.10 21.95
N THR A 27 -5.84 37.96 22.22
CA THR A 27 -7.26 37.58 22.19
C THR A 27 -7.52 37.01 20.80
N SER A 28 -7.56 35.68 20.71
CA SER A 28 -8.01 34.97 19.54
C SER A 28 -9.41 35.51 19.20
N LYS A 29 -9.49 36.33 18.16
CA LYS A 29 -10.76 36.48 17.45
C LYS A 29 -11.19 35.07 17.13
N ALA A 30 -12.39 34.68 17.55
CA ALA A 30 -13.01 33.44 17.14
C ALA A 30 -12.92 33.39 15.61
N ASP A 31 -11.93 32.69 15.13
CA ASP A 31 -11.74 32.42 13.71
C ASP A 31 -12.92 31.53 13.34
N THR A 32 -13.89 32.10 12.67
CA THR A 32 -14.98 31.33 12.07
C THR A 32 -14.35 30.56 10.90
N THR A 33 -13.56 29.58 11.22
CA THR A 33 -13.08 28.62 10.22
C THR A 33 -14.33 27.94 9.67
N LEU A 34 -14.76 28.39 8.51
CA LEU A 34 -15.64 27.60 7.66
C LEU A 34 -14.95 26.25 7.46
N ARG A 35 -15.37 25.25 8.24
CA ARG A 35 -14.98 23.86 7.99
C ARG A 35 -15.61 23.49 6.65
N LEU A 36 -14.84 23.62 5.57
CA LEU A 36 -15.23 23.03 4.30
C LEU A 36 -15.43 21.55 4.54
N GLU A 37 -16.57 21.05 4.12
CA GLU A 37 -16.89 19.64 4.23
C GLU A 37 -15.88 18.82 3.41
N GLU A 38 -15.39 17.73 3.99
CA GLU A 38 -14.41 16.86 3.30
C GLU A 38 -15.03 16.24 2.04
N VAL A 39 -14.29 16.32 0.95
CA VAL A 39 -14.69 15.75 -0.34
C VAL A 39 -14.05 14.39 -0.48
N VAL A 40 -14.84 13.39 -0.85
CA VAL A 40 -14.44 12.00 -1.00
C VAL A 40 -14.83 11.46 -2.38
N VAL A 41 -14.08 10.49 -2.87
CA VAL A 41 -14.28 9.83 -4.17
C VAL A 41 -14.86 8.43 -4.00
N THR A 42 -14.47 7.73 -2.93
CA THR A 42 -14.59 6.29 -2.80
C THR A 42 -16.04 5.78 -2.75
N GLY A 43 -16.97 6.56 -2.23
CA GLY A 43 -18.37 6.11 -2.11
C GLY A 43 -19.18 6.14 -3.40
N SER A 44 -18.75 6.92 -4.39
CA SER A 44 -19.54 7.20 -5.61
C SER A 44 -18.72 7.17 -6.90
N GLY A 45 -17.39 6.97 -6.79
CA GLY A 45 -16.49 7.06 -7.95
C GLY A 45 -16.20 8.48 -8.42
N THR A 46 -16.77 9.51 -7.76
CA THR A 46 -16.58 10.93 -8.10
C THR A 46 -16.46 11.79 -6.86
N GLU A 47 -15.77 12.93 -6.97
CA GLU A 47 -15.59 13.87 -5.87
C GLU A 47 -16.93 14.45 -5.41
N ARG A 48 -17.24 14.32 -4.11
CA ARG A 48 -18.41 14.90 -3.48
C ARG A 48 -18.21 15.07 -1.97
N PRO A 49 -18.98 15.96 -1.33
CA PRO A 49 -19.03 16.07 0.11
C PRO A 49 -19.36 14.73 0.77
N ILE A 50 -18.73 14.43 1.90
CA ILE A 50 -18.94 13.16 2.64
C ILE A 50 -20.41 12.98 3.04
N SER A 51 -21.13 14.06 3.38
CA SER A 51 -22.56 14.06 3.73
C SER A 51 -23.48 13.60 2.59
N GLN A 52 -23.01 13.69 1.34
CA GLN A 52 -23.75 13.30 0.14
C GLN A 52 -23.29 11.94 -0.40
N SER A 53 -22.33 11.30 0.24
CA SER A 53 -21.81 10.01 -0.17
C SER A 53 -22.63 8.87 0.43
N PRO A 54 -22.99 7.84 -0.34
CA PRO A 54 -23.74 6.71 0.19
C PRO A 54 -22.85 5.89 1.12
N GLY A 55 -23.42 5.42 2.24
CA GLY A 55 -22.75 4.53 3.18
C GLY A 55 -21.82 5.23 4.17
N SER A 56 -21.06 4.45 4.91
CA SER A 56 -20.17 4.91 5.97
C SER A 56 -18.77 5.12 5.41
N ILE A 57 -18.35 6.36 5.25
CA ILE A 57 -17.01 6.72 4.84
C ILE A 57 -16.25 7.32 6.02
N HIS A 58 -15.02 6.91 6.20
CA HIS A 58 -14.08 7.51 7.13
C HIS A 58 -12.88 8.06 6.36
N VAL A 59 -12.51 9.31 6.67
CA VAL A 59 -11.36 9.95 6.04
C VAL A 59 -10.25 10.13 7.06
N VAL A 60 -9.09 9.57 6.77
CA VAL A 60 -7.85 9.87 7.48
C VAL A 60 -7.26 11.12 6.84
N THR A 61 -7.37 12.23 7.54
CA THR A 61 -6.93 13.53 7.04
C THR A 61 -5.41 13.68 7.06
N PRO A 62 -4.83 14.64 6.30
CA PRO A 62 -3.40 14.95 6.38
C PRO A 62 -2.93 15.34 7.78
N LEU A 63 -3.81 15.94 8.58
CA LEU A 63 -3.50 16.32 9.95
C LEU A 63 -3.39 15.08 10.85
N LEU A 64 -4.31 14.12 10.70
CA LEU A 64 -4.27 12.86 11.45
C LEU A 64 -3.04 12.03 11.06
N LEU A 65 -2.70 11.94 9.76
CA LEU A 65 -1.48 11.28 9.29
C LEU A 65 -0.22 11.85 9.95
N ARG A 66 -0.08 13.18 9.98
CA ARG A 66 1.10 13.84 10.57
C ARG A 66 1.20 13.72 12.08
N ASN A 67 0.07 13.70 12.78
CA ASN A 67 0.03 13.67 14.24
C ASN A 67 -0.04 12.23 14.80
N SER A 68 -0.14 11.23 13.93
CA SER A 68 -0.18 9.83 14.33
C SER A 68 1.23 9.28 14.57
N PRO A 69 1.42 8.39 15.54
CA PRO A 69 2.67 7.65 15.75
C PRO A 69 2.86 6.52 14.72
N ALA A 70 1.92 6.32 13.81
CA ALA A 70 1.95 5.24 12.83
C ALA A 70 3.17 5.33 11.92
N GLN A 71 3.78 4.19 11.65
CA GLN A 71 4.98 4.05 10.83
C GLN A 71 4.66 3.63 9.39
N SER A 72 3.43 3.14 9.15
CA SER A 72 2.98 2.63 7.86
C SER A 72 1.49 2.88 7.67
N VAL A 73 0.99 2.66 6.46
CA VAL A 73 -0.43 2.86 6.13
C VAL A 73 -1.33 1.89 6.89
N ASP A 74 -0.92 0.63 7.04
CA ASP A 74 -1.68 -0.38 7.77
C ASP A 74 -1.72 -0.10 9.28
N ASP A 75 -0.69 0.58 9.85
CA ASP A 75 -0.75 1.09 11.24
C ASP A 75 -1.88 2.11 11.41
N ILE A 76 -1.99 3.07 10.49
CA ILE A 76 -3.10 4.04 10.49
C ILE A 76 -4.45 3.35 10.40
N LEU A 77 -4.57 2.38 9.51
CA LEU A 77 -5.82 1.63 9.31
C LEU A 77 -6.24 0.86 10.57
N SER A 78 -5.27 0.35 11.34
CA SER A 78 -5.53 -0.36 12.60
C SER A 78 -6.20 0.51 13.67
N MET A 79 -6.05 1.83 13.60
CA MET A 79 -6.64 2.78 14.53
C MET A 79 -8.11 3.10 14.20
N LEU A 80 -8.61 2.65 13.03
CA LEU A 80 -9.95 2.98 12.57
C LEU A 80 -10.98 1.98 13.10
N SER A 81 -12.06 2.48 13.69
CA SER A 81 -13.18 1.64 14.11
C SER A 81 -13.72 0.81 12.94
N GLY A 82 -13.91 -0.50 13.14
CA GLY A 82 -14.43 -1.42 12.15
C GLY A 82 -13.47 -1.79 11.03
N VAL A 83 -12.19 -1.47 11.17
CA VAL A 83 -11.08 -1.99 10.36
C VAL A 83 -10.23 -2.87 11.26
N ASN A 84 -9.98 -4.09 10.85
CA ASN A 84 -9.11 -5.03 11.55
C ASN A 84 -7.85 -5.23 10.72
N THR A 85 -6.71 -5.11 11.36
CA THR A 85 -5.41 -5.40 10.75
C THR A 85 -4.73 -6.50 11.54
N THR A 86 -4.28 -7.53 10.86
CA THR A 86 -3.48 -8.59 11.44
C THR A 86 -2.07 -8.48 10.90
N ARG A 87 -1.13 -8.23 11.81
CA ARG A 87 0.30 -8.09 11.51
C ARG A 87 1.07 -9.11 12.34
N SER A 88 1.93 -9.91 11.72
CA SER A 88 2.56 -11.05 12.38
C SER A 88 3.93 -10.73 13.00
N ASP A 89 4.74 -9.82 12.43
CA ASP A 89 6.18 -9.84 12.67
C ASP A 89 6.77 -8.49 13.14
N GLY A 90 5.99 -7.65 13.79
CA GLY A 90 6.48 -6.37 14.34
C GLY A 90 7.13 -5.47 13.29
N ILE A 91 8.37 -5.00 13.54
CA ILE A 91 9.11 -4.14 12.60
C ILE A 91 9.51 -4.87 11.32
N SER A 92 9.65 -6.19 11.37
CA SER A 92 9.96 -7.03 10.21
C SER A 92 8.71 -7.47 9.47
N ASN A 93 7.56 -6.82 9.73
CA ASN A 93 6.27 -7.20 9.18
C ASN A 93 6.36 -7.56 7.69
N MET A 94 5.94 -8.78 7.39
CA MET A 94 6.02 -9.38 6.07
C MET A 94 4.65 -9.56 5.44
N HIS A 95 3.63 -9.65 6.29
CA HIS A 95 2.27 -9.92 5.87
C HIS A 95 1.29 -9.16 6.75
N THR A 96 0.55 -8.25 6.18
CA THR A 96 -0.57 -7.59 6.85
C THR A 96 -1.84 -7.92 6.11
N ASN A 97 -2.81 -8.47 6.83
CA ASN A 97 -4.16 -8.64 6.33
C ASN A 97 -5.03 -7.51 6.89
N VAL A 98 -5.70 -6.78 6.01
CA VAL A 98 -6.63 -5.70 6.38
C VAL A 98 -8.03 -6.08 5.96
N SER A 99 -8.95 -6.14 6.94
CA SER A 99 -10.35 -6.47 6.72
C SER A 99 -11.28 -5.42 7.29
N ILE A 100 -12.45 -5.26 6.67
CA ILE A 100 -13.47 -4.29 7.09
C ILE A 100 -14.68 -5.05 7.63
N ARG A 101 -15.18 -4.62 8.81
CA ARG A 101 -16.36 -5.16 9.49
C ARG A 101 -16.33 -6.68 9.72
N GLY A 102 -15.15 -7.22 9.99
CA GLY A 102 -14.99 -8.65 10.27
C GLY A 102 -15.14 -9.56 9.06
N LEU A 103 -15.26 -9.03 7.86
CA LEU A 103 -15.23 -9.83 6.62
C LEU A 103 -13.77 -10.20 6.31
N ALA A 104 -13.16 -10.89 7.27
CA ALA A 104 -11.85 -11.49 7.14
C ALA A 104 -11.97 -12.85 6.43
N GLY A 105 -10.98 -13.18 5.63
CA GLY A 105 -10.63 -14.51 5.22
C GLY A 105 -9.16 -14.70 5.57
N ASP A 106 -8.61 -15.85 5.33
CA ASP A 106 -7.17 -16.07 5.45
C ASP A 106 -6.38 -15.16 4.49
N GLU A 107 -7.08 -14.62 3.48
CA GLU A 107 -6.54 -13.73 2.45
C GLU A 107 -7.35 -12.43 2.32
N GLN A 108 -6.69 -11.38 1.84
CA GLN A 108 -7.22 -10.01 1.78
C GLN A 108 -8.27 -9.77 0.67
N GLY A 109 -8.65 -10.78 -0.09
CA GLY A 109 -9.44 -10.66 -1.32
C GLY A 109 -10.84 -10.05 -1.20
N ARG A 110 -11.30 -9.66 0.00
CA ARG A 110 -12.63 -9.07 0.25
C ARG A 110 -12.61 -7.58 0.54
N THR A 111 -11.43 -6.99 0.67
CA THR A 111 -11.23 -5.55 0.85
C THR A 111 -10.44 -5.03 -0.33
N LEU A 112 -11.08 -4.21 -1.16
CA LEU A 112 -10.40 -3.58 -2.28
C LEU A 112 -9.54 -2.43 -1.79
N VAL A 113 -8.29 -2.40 -2.25
CA VAL A 113 -7.38 -1.29 -1.98
C VAL A 113 -7.05 -0.59 -3.29
N LEU A 114 -7.27 0.71 -3.30
CA LEU A 114 -6.98 1.59 -4.42
C LEU A 114 -5.82 2.52 -4.06
N PHE A 115 -4.98 2.81 -5.03
CA PHE A 115 -4.00 3.89 -4.95
C PHE A 115 -4.31 4.91 -6.05
N ASP A 116 -4.68 6.13 -5.67
CA ASP A 116 -5.22 7.16 -6.58
C ASP A 116 -6.41 6.67 -7.43
N GLY A 117 -7.27 5.79 -6.87
CA GLY A 117 -8.43 5.23 -7.56
C GLY A 117 -8.13 4.00 -8.44
N ILE A 118 -6.91 3.50 -8.46
CA ILE A 118 -6.48 2.34 -9.26
C ILE A 118 -6.25 1.14 -8.33
N PRO A 119 -6.83 -0.04 -8.63
CA PRO A 119 -6.66 -1.25 -7.83
C PRO A 119 -5.19 -1.68 -7.72
N ILE A 120 -4.77 -2.03 -6.49
CA ILE A 120 -3.42 -2.54 -6.21
C ILE A 120 -3.41 -3.96 -5.62
N ASN A 121 -4.59 -4.54 -5.40
CA ASN A 121 -4.70 -5.95 -5.04
C ASN A 121 -4.19 -6.83 -6.17
N THR A 122 -3.40 -7.85 -5.84
CA THR A 122 -2.95 -8.86 -6.81
C THR A 122 -4.15 -9.66 -7.34
N SER A 123 -4.04 -10.17 -8.57
CA SER A 123 -5.15 -10.88 -9.21
C SER A 123 -5.28 -12.33 -8.77
N ASP A 124 -4.24 -12.91 -8.17
CA ASP A 124 -4.22 -14.29 -7.68
C ASP A 124 -4.88 -14.44 -6.30
N GLU A 125 -4.34 -13.77 -5.30
CA GLU A 125 -4.78 -13.89 -3.89
C GLU A 125 -5.59 -12.67 -3.41
N GLY A 126 -5.63 -11.59 -4.19
CA GLY A 126 -6.21 -10.33 -3.74
C GLY A 126 -5.39 -9.62 -2.66
N SER A 127 -4.16 -10.06 -2.44
CA SER A 127 -3.26 -9.51 -1.43
C SER A 127 -2.73 -8.12 -1.81
N VAL A 128 -2.28 -7.38 -0.81
CA VAL A 128 -1.61 -6.08 -0.97
C VAL A 128 -0.31 -6.09 -0.20
N ASN A 129 0.79 -5.74 -0.86
CA ASN A 129 2.04 -5.48 -0.17
C ASN A 129 2.01 -4.07 0.46
N TRP A 130 1.56 -3.99 1.71
CA TRP A 130 1.42 -2.73 2.45
C TRP A 130 2.75 -2.00 2.65
N ASN A 131 3.86 -2.74 2.70
CA ASN A 131 5.20 -2.16 2.84
C ASN A 131 5.62 -1.36 1.60
N SER A 132 5.04 -1.66 0.43
CA SER A 132 5.30 -0.89 -0.80
C SER A 132 4.65 0.50 -0.80
N ILE A 133 3.79 0.80 0.16
CA ILE A 133 3.06 2.07 0.24
C ILE A 133 3.69 2.94 1.31
N HIS A 134 4.59 3.82 0.91
CA HIS A 134 5.26 4.70 1.86
C HIS A 134 4.30 5.77 2.39
N ILE A 135 4.16 5.87 3.72
CA ILE A 135 3.19 6.75 4.38
C ILE A 135 3.40 8.23 4.03
N ASP A 136 4.65 8.66 3.82
CA ASP A 136 4.97 10.04 3.46
C ASP A 136 4.54 10.42 2.04
N ASN A 137 4.19 9.46 1.20
CA ASN A 137 3.59 9.72 -0.11
C ASN A 137 2.08 9.96 -0.03
N VAL A 138 1.47 9.65 1.11
CA VAL A 138 0.02 9.69 1.29
C VAL A 138 -0.44 11.08 1.72
N GLN A 139 -1.46 11.61 1.04
CA GLN A 139 -2.14 12.84 1.40
C GLN A 139 -3.31 12.58 2.35
N ARG A 140 -4.16 11.59 2.02
CA ARG A 140 -5.30 11.14 2.83
C ARG A 140 -5.66 9.70 2.48
N ILE A 141 -6.42 9.05 3.36
CA ILE A 141 -6.98 7.72 3.10
C ILE A 141 -8.48 7.79 3.28
N GLU A 142 -9.23 7.31 2.30
CA GLU A 142 -10.68 7.20 2.34
C GLU A 142 -11.05 5.73 2.54
N VAL A 143 -11.82 5.43 3.60
CA VAL A 143 -12.26 4.08 3.92
C VAL A 143 -13.78 4.00 3.82
N PHE A 144 -14.27 3.38 2.76
CA PHE A 144 -15.68 3.08 2.57
C PHE A 144 -16.00 1.73 3.25
N LYS A 145 -16.84 1.78 4.27
CA LYS A 145 -17.22 0.61 5.07
C LYS A 145 -18.59 0.09 4.64
N GLY A 146 -18.58 -0.78 3.66
CA GLY A 146 -19.80 -1.36 3.11
C GLY A 146 -19.56 -2.03 1.77
N PRO A 147 -20.55 -2.72 1.21
CA PRO A 147 -20.42 -3.39 -0.07
C PRO A 147 -20.26 -2.35 -1.19
N GLY A 148 -19.08 -2.32 -1.81
CA GLY A 148 -18.74 -1.48 -2.96
C GLY A 148 -18.77 -2.24 -4.29
N SER A 149 -19.23 -3.49 -4.29
CA SER A 149 -19.09 -4.40 -5.44
C SER A 149 -19.82 -3.93 -6.69
N SER A 150 -20.88 -3.16 -6.55
CA SER A 150 -21.61 -2.59 -7.70
C SER A 150 -20.80 -1.60 -8.53
N LEU A 151 -19.80 -0.95 -7.93
CA LEU A 151 -18.86 -0.04 -8.62
C LEU A 151 -17.52 -0.72 -8.90
N TYR A 152 -17.01 -1.45 -7.92
CA TYR A 152 -15.63 -1.87 -7.85
C TYR A 152 -15.40 -3.37 -8.04
N GLY A 153 -16.48 -4.16 -8.19
CA GLY A 153 -16.40 -5.60 -8.45
C GLY A 153 -16.18 -6.46 -7.21
N ASN A 154 -15.71 -7.68 -7.43
CA ASN A 154 -15.69 -8.76 -6.44
C ASN A 154 -14.85 -8.48 -5.19
N SER A 155 -13.73 -7.80 -5.32
CA SER A 155 -12.84 -7.52 -4.18
C SER A 155 -13.39 -6.48 -3.19
N ALA A 156 -14.49 -5.79 -3.52
CA ALA A 156 -15.08 -4.73 -2.70
C ALA A 156 -16.27 -5.20 -1.85
N MET A 157 -16.30 -6.47 -1.42
CA MET A 157 -17.42 -7.03 -0.62
C MET A 157 -17.45 -6.44 0.80
N GLY A 158 -16.32 -6.33 1.46
CA GLY A 158 -16.19 -5.78 2.82
C GLY A 158 -16.12 -4.24 2.83
N GLY A 159 -15.53 -3.68 1.80
CA GLY A 159 -15.33 -2.26 1.66
C GLY A 159 -14.22 -1.90 0.70
N VAL A 160 -13.94 -0.60 0.62
CA VAL A 160 -12.92 -0.05 -0.25
C VAL A 160 -12.02 0.90 0.55
N ILE A 161 -10.72 0.73 0.42
CA ILE A 161 -9.70 1.63 0.96
C ILE A 161 -9.07 2.35 -0.22
N ASN A 162 -9.20 3.67 -0.29
CA ASN A 162 -8.59 4.46 -1.35
C ASN A 162 -7.50 5.37 -0.77
N ILE A 163 -6.28 5.12 -1.15
CA ILE A 163 -5.09 5.85 -0.71
C ILE A 163 -4.81 6.93 -1.75
N ILE A 164 -4.93 8.18 -1.34
CA ILE A 164 -4.72 9.33 -2.21
C ILE A 164 -3.31 9.86 -1.99
N SER A 165 -2.51 9.90 -3.03
CA SER A 165 -1.14 10.39 -2.98
C SER A 165 -1.05 11.91 -2.93
N LYS A 166 0.06 12.42 -2.40
CA LYS A 166 0.34 13.87 -2.31
C LYS A 166 0.33 14.53 -3.69
N ARG A 167 -0.16 15.75 -3.72
CA ARG A 167 -0.15 16.65 -4.88
C ARG A 167 0.61 17.92 -4.53
N PRO A 168 1.56 18.38 -5.35
CA PRO A 168 2.27 19.63 -5.13
C PRO A 168 1.32 20.83 -5.18
N VAL A 169 1.32 21.64 -4.13
CA VAL A 169 0.52 22.87 -4.04
C VAL A 169 1.41 24.12 -3.99
N SER A 170 2.64 23.99 -3.47
CA SER A 170 3.61 25.06 -3.38
C SER A 170 4.56 25.09 -4.57
N PRO A 171 5.13 26.26 -4.92
CA PRO A 171 6.14 26.37 -5.99
C PRO A 171 7.32 25.42 -5.79
N PHE A 172 7.76 25.25 -4.54
CA PHE A 172 8.82 24.33 -4.17
C PHE A 172 8.68 23.91 -2.71
N SER A 173 8.93 22.63 -2.44
CA SER A 173 9.03 22.08 -1.08
C SER A 173 10.02 20.93 -1.09
N LEU A 174 10.95 20.94 -0.14
CA LEU A 174 11.91 19.89 0.13
C LEU A 174 11.73 19.43 1.58
N ASN A 175 11.54 18.13 1.76
CA ASN A 175 11.47 17.50 3.07
C ASN A 175 12.58 16.45 3.14
N ALA A 176 13.35 16.47 4.21
CA ALA A 176 14.34 15.44 4.49
C ALA A 176 14.21 15.05 5.96
N SER A 177 14.20 13.77 6.23
CA SER A 177 14.21 13.26 7.59
C SER A 177 15.20 12.11 7.75
N GLY A 178 15.71 11.97 8.96
CA GLY A 178 16.58 10.87 9.35
C GLY A 178 16.33 10.53 10.80
N SER A 179 16.24 9.26 11.12
CA SER A 179 16.09 8.79 12.49
C SER A 179 16.94 7.54 12.75
N TYR A 180 17.36 7.43 14.01
CA TYR A 180 18.08 6.28 14.52
C TYR A 180 17.43 5.79 15.81
N GLY A 181 17.28 4.49 15.96
CA GLY A 181 16.59 3.89 17.10
C GLY A 181 17.19 2.54 17.51
N SER A 182 16.50 1.88 18.45
CA SER A 182 16.85 0.55 18.93
C SER A 182 16.98 -0.46 17.79
N LEU A 183 17.66 -1.59 18.03
CA LEU A 183 17.93 -2.62 17.04
C LEU A 183 18.74 -2.11 15.84
N ASN A 184 19.59 -1.10 16.06
CA ASN A 184 20.37 -0.42 15.00
C ASN A 184 19.47 0.02 13.82
N THR A 185 18.28 0.55 14.16
CA THR A 185 17.29 0.94 13.15
C THR A 185 17.61 2.33 12.60
N TRP A 186 17.83 2.40 11.31
CA TRP A 186 18.00 3.62 10.54
C TRP A 186 16.83 3.83 9.61
N LYS A 187 16.30 5.05 9.58
CA LYS A 187 15.28 5.47 8.61
C LYS A 187 15.70 6.80 8.00
N THR A 188 15.59 6.88 6.70
CA THR A 188 15.90 8.11 5.94
C THR A 188 14.84 8.32 4.88
N ASP A 189 14.35 9.56 4.78
CA ASP A 189 13.34 9.95 3.84
C ASP A 189 13.75 11.26 3.16
N LEU A 190 13.47 11.34 1.87
CA LEU A 190 13.67 12.54 1.07
C LEU A 190 12.45 12.75 0.17
N GLY A 191 11.85 13.92 0.23
CA GLY A 191 10.70 14.29 -0.61
C GLY A 191 10.90 15.65 -1.23
N LEU A 192 10.70 15.75 -2.53
CA LEU A 192 10.73 16.98 -3.30
C LEU A 192 9.38 17.15 -3.99
N SER A 193 8.76 18.31 -3.84
CA SER A 193 7.56 18.66 -4.60
C SER A 193 7.69 20.06 -5.18
N SER A 194 7.20 20.23 -6.40
CA SER A 194 7.21 21.52 -7.06
C SER A 194 6.01 21.69 -7.96
N ARG A 195 5.32 22.82 -7.80
CA ARG A 195 4.36 23.32 -8.78
C ARG A 195 5.10 24.31 -9.67
N ILE A 196 5.63 23.83 -10.80
CA ILE A 196 6.46 24.60 -11.72
C ILE A 196 5.66 25.77 -12.31
N ASN A 197 4.41 25.52 -12.66
CA ASN A 197 3.43 26.51 -13.10
C ASN A 197 2.00 25.97 -12.90
N ASP A 198 1.00 26.70 -13.36
CA ASP A 198 -0.40 26.31 -13.21
C ASP A 198 -0.78 25.02 -13.93
N LYS A 199 0.02 24.61 -14.91
CA LYS A 199 -0.24 23.41 -15.73
C LYS A 199 0.64 22.23 -15.36
N PHE A 200 1.78 22.44 -14.70
CA PHE A 200 2.77 21.40 -14.52
C PHE A 200 3.27 21.33 -13.08
N ALA A 201 3.19 20.14 -12.49
CA ALA A 201 3.73 19.90 -11.15
C ALA A 201 4.40 18.53 -11.08
N ILE A 202 5.40 18.41 -10.21
CA ILE A 202 6.16 17.17 -9.96
C ILE A 202 6.25 16.86 -8.48
N PHE A 203 6.19 15.58 -8.15
CA PHE A 203 6.47 15.04 -6.82
C PHE A 203 7.45 13.88 -6.95
N LEU A 204 8.54 13.93 -6.19
CA LEU A 204 9.54 12.88 -6.11
C LEU A 204 9.77 12.56 -4.65
N SER A 205 9.86 11.29 -4.30
CA SER A 205 10.28 10.87 -2.97
C SER A 205 11.09 9.59 -3.03
N GLY A 206 11.97 9.43 -2.06
CA GLY A 206 12.75 8.24 -1.87
C GLY A 206 13.00 8.01 -0.39
N TYR A 207 13.11 6.75 -0.01
CA TYR A 207 13.40 6.37 1.37
C TYR A 207 14.28 5.14 1.43
N TYR A 208 14.94 4.98 2.56
CA TYR A 208 15.68 3.78 2.90
C TYR A 208 15.61 3.52 4.40
N ASN A 209 15.18 2.30 4.75
CA ASN A 209 15.06 1.83 6.12
C ASN A 209 15.90 0.57 6.31
N LYS A 210 16.58 0.46 7.44
CA LYS A 210 17.36 -0.71 7.83
C LYS A 210 17.18 -0.95 9.33
N SER A 211 17.06 -2.21 9.72
CA SER A 211 17.14 -2.64 11.12
C SER A 211 17.86 -3.98 11.19
N ASP A 212 18.70 -4.16 12.22
CA ASP A 212 19.32 -5.46 12.47
C ASP A 212 18.30 -6.44 13.09
N GLY A 213 17.14 -5.91 13.54
CA GLY A 213 16.01 -6.69 13.99
C GLY A 213 16.21 -7.36 15.35
N PHE A 214 15.34 -8.30 15.63
CA PHE A 214 15.31 -9.00 16.92
C PHE A 214 15.21 -10.51 16.72
N ASN A 215 15.61 -11.25 17.75
CA ASN A 215 15.44 -12.68 17.81
C ASN A 215 14.07 -12.99 18.42
N ASN A 216 13.23 -13.74 17.71
CA ASN A 216 11.89 -14.09 18.17
C ASN A 216 11.85 -15.24 19.15
N ILE A 217 12.97 -16.01 19.29
CA ILE A 217 13.12 -17.10 20.25
C ILE A 217 13.92 -16.58 21.44
N PRO A 218 13.36 -16.54 22.66
CA PRO A 218 14.09 -16.16 23.87
C PRO A 218 15.32 -17.07 24.09
N ASP A 219 16.41 -16.50 24.59
CA ASP A 219 17.67 -17.23 24.81
C ASP A 219 17.50 -18.49 25.64
N SER A 220 16.57 -18.45 26.64
CA SER A 220 16.25 -19.60 27.50
C SER A 220 15.56 -20.77 26.80
N LEU A 221 14.99 -20.55 25.62
CA LEU A 221 14.27 -21.54 24.83
C LEU A 221 15.07 -22.00 23.61
N ARG A 222 16.24 -21.42 23.35
CA ARG A 222 17.12 -21.85 22.25
C ARG A 222 17.83 -23.14 22.67
N THR A 223 17.50 -24.20 21.97
CA THR A 223 18.19 -25.48 22.18
C THR A 223 19.55 -25.51 21.47
N GLU A 224 19.65 -24.80 20.35
CA GLU A 224 20.86 -24.68 19.53
C GLU A 224 21.02 -23.19 19.14
N PRO A 225 22.08 -22.48 19.60
CA PRO A 225 22.30 -21.08 19.28
C PRO A 225 22.38 -20.74 17.79
N ASP A 226 22.77 -21.73 17.00
CA ASP A 226 22.97 -21.56 15.55
C ASP A 226 21.68 -21.63 14.73
N TYR A 227 20.55 -22.11 15.32
CA TYR A 227 19.27 -22.23 14.62
C TYR A 227 18.39 -20.97 14.66
N SER A 228 18.92 -19.88 15.14
CA SER A 228 18.14 -18.64 15.24
C SER A 228 19.01 -17.43 14.87
N VAL A 229 18.50 -16.62 13.98
CA VAL A 229 19.10 -15.36 13.54
C VAL A 229 18.12 -14.22 13.79
N ALA A 230 18.63 -12.99 13.86
CA ALA A 230 17.75 -11.85 14.01
C ALA A 230 16.85 -11.66 12.78
N ARG A 231 15.60 -11.28 13.03
CA ARG A 231 14.65 -10.86 12.00
C ARG A 231 15.02 -9.48 11.49
N PHE A 232 16.01 -9.38 10.64
CA PHE A 232 16.48 -8.14 10.06
C PHE A 232 15.53 -7.60 8.99
N MET A 233 15.63 -6.31 8.74
CA MET A 233 14.90 -5.63 7.68
C MET A 233 15.82 -4.67 6.93
N LYS A 234 15.74 -4.69 5.60
CA LYS A 234 16.31 -3.68 4.70
C LYS A 234 15.26 -3.40 3.64
N GLU A 235 14.86 -2.15 3.50
CA GLU A 235 13.87 -1.76 2.49
C GLU A 235 14.17 -0.38 1.95
N GLY A 236 13.68 -0.11 0.76
CA GLY A 236 13.75 1.22 0.17
C GLY A 236 12.84 1.33 -1.04
N GLY A 237 12.51 2.57 -1.38
CA GLY A 237 11.63 2.84 -2.49
C GLY A 237 11.85 4.22 -3.09
N LEU A 238 11.31 4.37 -4.27
CA LEU A 238 11.25 5.62 -5.02
C LEU A 238 9.82 5.80 -5.53
N TYR A 239 9.28 7.00 -5.39
CA TYR A 239 8.00 7.39 -5.97
C TYR A 239 8.17 8.68 -6.77
N ALA A 240 7.70 8.67 -8.00
CA ALA A 240 7.70 9.83 -8.88
C ALA A 240 6.28 10.06 -9.42
N LYS A 241 5.82 11.30 -9.38
CA LYS A 241 4.51 11.69 -9.94
C LYS A 241 4.65 12.99 -10.71
N VAL A 242 4.09 13.00 -11.90
CA VAL A 242 4.02 14.15 -12.78
C VAL A 242 2.56 14.48 -13.03
N LEU A 243 2.18 15.73 -12.85
CA LEU A 243 0.85 16.25 -13.10
C LEU A 243 0.92 17.26 -14.24
N TYR A 244 0.10 17.05 -15.27
CA TYR A 244 -0.04 17.95 -16.38
C TYR A 244 -1.50 18.33 -16.59
N ASN A 245 -1.86 19.56 -16.26
CA ASN A 245 -3.23 20.09 -16.24
C ASN A 245 -3.36 21.27 -17.20
N PRO A 246 -3.31 21.07 -18.54
CA PRO A 246 -3.34 22.18 -19.48
C PRO A 246 -4.71 22.86 -19.57
N THR A 247 -5.81 22.12 -19.35
CA THR A 247 -7.19 22.64 -19.44
C THR A 247 -8.11 21.89 -18.48
N ALA A 248 -9.27 22.41 -18.16
CA ALA A 248 -10.27 21.70 -17.38
C ALA A 248 -10.75 20.39 -18.06
N LEU A 249 -10.71 20.36 -19.38
CA LEU A 249 -11.16 19.19 -20.16
C LEU A 249 -10.10 18.08 -20.26
N PHE A 250 -8.83 18.38 -20.08
CA PHE A 250 -7.77 17.40 -20.27
C PHE A 250 -6.69 17.58 -19.21
N ASN A 251 -6.57 16.57 -18.34
CA ASN A 251 -5.57 16.50 -17.29
C ASN A 251 -4.93 15.11 -17.30
N VAL A 252 -3.66 15.03 -16.98
CA VAL A 252 -2.89 13.78 -16.95
C VAL A 252 -2.08 13.72 -15.67
N ASP A 253 -2.23 12.63 -14.94
CA ASP A 253 -1.34 12.24 -13.85
C ASP A 253 -0.54 11.00 -14.30
N LEU A 254 0.78 11.06 -14.23
CA LEU A 254 1.66 9.90 -14.44
C LEU A 254 2.38 9.61 -13.14
N ALA A 255 2.40 8.36 -12.71
CA ALA A 255 3.13 7.96 -11.52
C ALA A 255 3.91 6.67 -11.73
N TYR A 256 5.07 6.61 -11.10
CA TYR A 256 5.93 5.44 -11.01
C TYR A 256 6.29 5.18 -9.57
N ASP A 257 6.21 3.94 -9.14
CA ASP A 257 6.52 3.45 -7.80
C ASP A 257 7.47 2.26 -7.90
N LEU A 258 8.58 2.33 -7.18
CA LEU A 258 9.56 1.28 -7.03
C LEU A 258 9.71 0.96 -5.54
N TYR A 259 9.58 -0.30 -5.18
CA TYR A 259 9.86 -0.81 -3.84
C TYR A 259 10.73 -2.05 -3.88
N ARG A 260 11.69 -2.14 -2.97
CA ARG A 260 12.53 -3.33 -2.76
C ARG A 260 12.74 -3.56 -1.29
N ASP A 261 12.69 -4.82 -0.86
CA ASP A 261 13.07 -5.20 0.49
C ASP A 261 13.87 -6.50 0.54
N LYS A 262 14.50 -6.74 1.70
CA LYS A 262 14.99 -8.03 2.16
C LYS A 262 14.73 -8.14 3.66
N ARG A 263 14.06 -9.23 4.07
CA ARG A 263 13.64 -9.44 5.46
C ARG A 263 14.00 -10.83 5.92
N GLY A 264 14.67 -10.95 7.07
CA GLY A 264 14.98 -12.23 7.72
C GLY A 264 13.78 -12.79 8.46
N GLU A 265 13.58 -14.10 8.39
CA GLU A 265 12.46 -14.79 9.06
C GLU A 265 12.80 -15.27 10.46
N GLY A 266 14.05 -15.20 10.87
CA GLY A 266 14.48 -15.52 12.23
C GLY A 266 14.93 -16.97 12.43
N GLU A 267 14.82 -17.79 11.40
CA GLU A 267 15.26 -19.20 11.43
C GLU A 267 16.51 -19.39 10.60
N LYS A 268 17.37 -20.32 11.05
CA LYS A 268 18.61 -20.68 10.36
C LYS A 268 18.91 -22.14 10.63
N ILE A 269 19.24 -22.89 9.60
CA ILE A 269 19.76 -24.26 9.73
C ILE A 269 21.17 -24.34 9.13
N GLN A 270 21.34 -24.06 7.86
CA GLN A 270 22.63 -24.08 7.17
C GLN A 270 22.93 -22.80 6.38
N ALA A 271 21.93 -22.10 5.88
CA ALA A 271 22.14 -20.87 5.12
C ALA A 271 22.77 -19.78 6.02
N PRO A 272 23.84 -19.09 5.60
CA PRO A 272 24.58 -18.16 6.46
C PRO A 272 23.72 -17.06 7.09
N ASP A 273 22.81 -16.48 6.31
CA ASP A 273 21.88 -15.42 6.73
C ASP A 273 20.55 -15.97 7.30
N GLY A 274 20.38 -17.34 7.34
CA GLY A 274 19.13 -17.99 7.66
C GLY A 274 18.06 -17.81 6.58
N GLU A 275 16.82 -18.10 6.94
CA GLU A 275 15.67 -17.87 6.07
C GLU A 275 15.41 -16.40 5.87
N TYR A 276 15.12 -16.03 4.64
CA TYR A 276 14.76 -14.67 4.29
C TYR A 276 13.87 -14.63 3.06
N ARG A 277 13.16 -13.51 2.94
CA ARG A 277 12.40 -13.19 1.73
C ARG A 277 12.76 -11.80 1.21
N HIS A 278 12.50 -11.56 -0.05
CA HIS A 278 12.56 -10.24 -0.64
C HIS A 278 11.47 -10.04 -1.68
N PHE A 279 11.01 -8.81 -1.78
CA PHE A 279 10.13 -8.33 -2.84
C PHE A 279 10.82 -7.27 -3.68
N ASN A 280 10.58 -7.33 -4.99
CA ASN A 280 10.78 -6.23 -5.90
C ASN A 280 9.40 -5.86 -6.46
N HIS A 281 8.98 -4.64 -6.27
CA HIS A 281 7.71 -4.15 -6.78
C HIS A 281 7.95 -2.94 -7.67
N ASN A 282 7.37 -2.96 -8.87
CA ASN A 282 7.35 -1.85 -9.81
C ASN A 282 5.91 -1.61 -10.22
N ARG A 283 5.46 -0.34 -10.15
CA ARG A 283 4.12 0.05 -10.58
C ARG A 283 4.20 1.32 -11.40
N VAL A 284 3.58 1.29 -12.56
CA VAL A 284 3.36 2.43 -13.44
C VAL A 284 1.87 2.65 -13.55
N GLN A 285 1.44 3.88 -13.41
CA GLN A 285 0.04 4.23 -13.60
C GLN A 285 -0.11 5.58 -14.28
N SER A 286 -1.11 5.69 -15.13
CA SER A 286 -1.50 6.93 -15.77
C SER A 286 -3.00 7.15 -15.60
N ARG A 287 -3.38 8.37 -15.31
CA ARG A 287 -4.77 8.78 -15.18
C ARG A 287 -5.02 9.98 -16.07
N PHE A 288 -6.05 9.90 -16.87
CA PHE A 288 -6.55 10.95 -17.76
C PHE A 288 -7.92 11.34 -17.26
N TYR A 289 -8.17 12.63 -17.05
CA TYR A 289 -9.46 13.08 -16.54
C TYR A 289 -9.77 14.50 -16.99
N GLY A 290 -11.05 14.82 -17.03
CA GLY A 290 -11.49 16.15 -17.38
C GLY A 290 -12.98 16.32 -17.22
N GLU A 291 -13.39 17.60 -17.25
CA GLU A 291 -14.78 17.98 -17.13
C GLU A 291 -15.13 19.13 -18.08
N LYS A 292 -16.36 19.10 -18.58
CA LYS A 292 -16.96 20.18 -19.39
C LYS A 292 -18.45 20.28 -19.10
N GLY A 293 -18.83 21.33 -18.40
CA GLY A 293 -20.22 21.55 -18.00
C GLY A 293 -20.73 20.43 -17.10
N LYS A 294 -21.65 19.62 -17.60
CA LYS A 294 -22.27 18.51 -16.87
C LYS A 294 -21.58 17.16 -17.11
N PHE A 295 -20.64 17.12 -18.02
CA PHE A 295 -19.95 15.91 -18.41
C PHE A 295 -18.57 15.87 -17.77
N SER A 296 -18.23 14.74 -17.14
CA SER A 296 -16.87 14.42 -16.69
C SER A 296 -16.46 13.01 -17.10
N TYR A 297 -15.17 12.83 -17.26
CA TYR A 297 -14.58 11.52 -17.55
C TYR A 297 -13.31 11.29 -16.76
N GLN A 298 -13.04 10.03 -16.49
CA GLN A 298 -11.79 9.56 -15.96
C GLN A 298 -11.42 8.25 -16.64
N ALA A 299 -10.19 8.16 -17.14
CA ALA A 299 -9.60 6.92 -17.64
C ALA A 299 -8.29 6.67 -16.91
N ALA A 300 -7.98 5.41 -16.65
CA ALA A 300 -6.71 5.02 -16.04
C ALA A 300 -6.13 3.81 -16.76
N LEU A 301 -4.81 3.79 -16.89
CA LEU A 301 -4.03 2.65 -17.32
C LEU A 301 -3.01 2.34 -16.26
N TYR A 302 -2.81 1.06 -15.96
CA TYR A 302 -1.86 0.65 -14.96
C TYR A 302 -1.16 -0.65 -15.33
N PHE A 303 0.06 -0.78 -14.83
CA PHE A 303 0.84 -2.00 -14.84
C PHE A 303 1.57 -2.10 -13.50
N GLN A 304 1.54 -3.28 -12.89
CA GLN A 304 2.37 -3.59 -11.72
C GLN A 304 3.02 -4.96 -11.91
N ARG A 305 4.28 -5.03 -11.48
CA ARG A 305 5.05 -6.27 -11.41
C ARG A 305 5.55 -6.46 -9.98
N GLN A 306 5.37 -7.66 -9.47
CA GLN A 306 5.91 -8.10 -8.18
C GLN A 306 6.75 -9.34 -8.39
N ASP A 307 8.02 -9.26 -8.02
CA ASP A 307 8.91 -10.41 -7.95
C ASP A 307 9.08 -10.77 -6.47
N TYR A 308 8.78 -11.99 -6.13
CA TYR A 308 8.93 -12.55 -4.79
C TYR A 308 9.96 -13.65 -4.80
N PHE A 309 10.80 -13.64 -3.78
CA PHE A 309 11.74 -14.71 -3.49
C PHE A 309 11.70 -15.03 -1.99
N LYS A 310 11.71 -16.30 -1.64
CA LYS A 310 11.94 -16.79 -0.28
C LYS A 310 12.97 -17.93 -0.32
N LEU A 311 13.97 -17.86 0.55
CA LEU A 311 14.79 -19.01 0.90
C LEU A 311 14.17 -19.65 2.13
N ASP A 312 13.84 -20.93 2.04
CA ASP A 312 13.22 -21.71 3.11
C ASP A 312 14.10 -22.94 3.43
N GLU A 313 14.34 -23.19 4.70
CA GLU A 313 15.12 -24.29 5.21
C GLU A 313 14.32 -25.07 6.26
N ARG A 314 14.36 -26.39 6.22
CA ARG A 314 13.72 -27.22 7.24
C ARG A 314 14.46 -28.54 7.42
N THR A 315 14.26 -29.17 8.58
CA THR A 315 14.64 -30.55 8.81
C THR A 315 13.40 -31.42 8.81
N LYS A 316 13.35 -32.43 7.93
CA LYS A 316 12.25 -33.38 7.82
C LYS A 316 12.77 -34.78 7.92
N GLY A 317 12.35 -35.54 8.97
CA GLY A 317 12.79 -36.91 9.19
C GLY A 317 14.28 -37.05 9.51
N GLY A 318 14.97 -35.98 9.95
CA GLY A 318 16.41 -35.92 10.19
C GLY A 318 17.22 -35.39 8.99
N ASP A 319 16.63 -35.30 7.82
CA ASP A 319 17.30 -34.81 6.61
C ASP A 319 17.09 -33.31 6.43
N TYR A 320 18.16 -32.61 6.08
CA TYR A 320 18.11 -31.20 5.72
C TYR A 320 17.46 -31.00 4.35
N GLN A 321 16.50 -30.09 4.29
CA GLN A 321 15.85 -29.69 3.06
C GLN A 321 15.93 -28.17 2.91
N ARG A 322 16.31 -27.74 1.72
CA ARG A 322 16.25 -26.34 1.30
C ARG A 322 15.49 -26.21 -0.01
N PHE A 323 14.61 -25.21 -0.08
CA PHE A 323 13.96 -24.84 -1.32
C PHE A 323 13.84 -23.32 -1.43
N ASP A 324 13.93 -22.86 -2.66
CA ASP A 324 13.79 -21.46 -3.03
C ASP A 324 12.43 -21.27 -3.67
N VAL A 325 11.57 -20.48 -3.03
CA VAL A 325 10.28 -20.06 -3.60
C VAL A 325 10.50 -18.84 -4.48
N LYS A 326 10.05 -18.90 -5.72
CA LYS A 326 10.10 -17.78 -6.67
C LYS A 326 8.73 -17.55 -7.26
N SER A 327 8.34 -16.28 -7.37
CA SER A 327 7.05 -15.93 -7.98
C SER A 327 7.17 -14.59 -8.68
N HIS A 328 6.69 -14.55 -9.92
CA HIS A 328 6.53 -13.34 -10.73
C HIS A 328 5.04 -13.10 -10.92
N ARG A 329 4.55 -11.92 -10.53
CA ARG A 329 3.17 -11.51 -10.68
C ARG A 329 3.12 -10.26 -11.53
N ASP A 330 2.34 -10.31 -12.60
CA ASP A 330 2.05 -9.17 -13.48
C ASP A 330 0.55 -8.90 -13.48
N ASP A 331 0.18 -7.68 -13.10
CA ASP A 331 -1.17 -7.17 -13.20
C ASP A 331 -1.20 -5.91 -14.06
N TRP A 332 -2.08 -5.84 -15.02
CA TRP A 332 -2.28 -4.65 -15.83
C TRP A 332 -3.74 -4.49 -16.22
N GLY A 333 -4.12 -3.26 -16.47
CA GLY A 333 -5.50 -3.01 -16.83
C GLY A 333 -5.77 -1.58 -17.27
N ALA A 334 -7.03 -1.39 -17.66
CA ALA A 334 -7.61 -0.12 -18.04
C ALA A 334 -8.96 0.05 -17.34
N ILE A 335 -9.22 1.25 -16.86
CA ILE A 335 -10.48 1.63 -16.23
C ILE A 335 -11.00 2.89 -16.90
N MET A 336 -12.30 2.97 -17.16
CA MET A 336 -12.94 4.16 -17.71
C MET A 336 -14.25 4.45 -16.98
N HIS A 337 -14.44 5.70 -16.59
CA HIS A 337 -15.66 6.21 -16.00
C HIS A 337 -16.12 7.44 -16.79
N LEU A 338 -17.37 7.47 -17.13
CA LEU A 338 -18.06 8.59 -17.75
C LEU A 338 -19.21 9.02 -16.84
N ARG A 339 -19.38 10.30 -16.62
CA ARG A 339 -20.45 10.82 -15.76
C ARG A 339 -21.15 12.00 -16.42
N LEU A 340 -22.46 12.00 -16.33
CA LEU A 340 -23.33 13.09 -16.79
C LEU A 340 -24.21 13.56 -15.62
N GLU A 341 -24.04 14.82 -15.23
CA GLU A 341 -24.84 15.44 -14.18
C GLU A 341 -26.12 16.05 -14.72
N GLY A 342 -27.26 15.55 -14.23
CA GLY A 342 -28.56 16.10 -14.45
C GLY A 342 -28.94 17.13 -13.36
N ARG A 343 -30.19 17.62 -13.40
CA ARG A 343 -30.71 18.56 -12.38
C ARG A 343 -30.98 17.88 -11.04
N HIS A 344 -31.46 16.63 -11.09
CA HIS A 344 -31.87 15.85 -9.91
C HIS A 344 -31.20 14.50 -9.84
N ASN A 345 -30.44 14.11 -10.84
CA ASN A 345 -29.72 12.85 -10.91
C ASN A 345 -28.31 13.03 -11.47
N ALA A 346 -27.50 12.01 -11.31
CA ALA A 346 -26.20 11.90 -11.95
C ALA A 346 -26.01 10.46 -12.44
N PHE A 347 -25.93 10.32 -13.74
CA PHE A 347 -25.73 9.05 -14.40
C PHE A 347 -24.24 8.78 -14.62
N ALA A 348 -23.76 7.59 -14.27
CA ALA A 348 -22.40 7.15 -14.53
C ALA A 348 -22.42 5.84 -15.31
N LEU A 349 -21.52 5.73 -16.27
CA LEU A 349 -21.23 4.53 -17.05
C LEU A 349 -19.73 4.25 -16.97
N GLY A 350 -19.33 3.00 -16.81
CA GLY A 350 -17.94 2.65 -16.79
C GLY A 350 -17.65 1.26 -17.27
N GLY A 351 -16.36 1.02 -17.50
CA GLY A 351 -15.82 -0.26 -17.88
C GLY A 351 -14.43 -0.48 -17.30
N GLU A 352 -14.11 -1.73 -17.08
CA GLU A 352 -12.80 -2.15 -16.59
C GLU A 352 -12.32 -3.36 -17.37
N PHE A 353 -11.06 -3.33 -17.74
CA PHE A 353 -10.33 -4.49 -18.21
C PHE A 353 -9.16 -4.74 -17.27
N LYS A 354 -9.04 -5.96 -16.75
CA LYS A 354 -7.94 -6.39 -15.90
C LYS A 354 -7.39 -7.70 -16.42
N ASN A 355 -6.07 -7.81 -16.46
CA ASN A 355 -5.35 -9.06 -16.72
C ASN A 355 -4.31 -9.25 -15.61
N GLY A 356 -4.36 -10.40 -14.97
CA GLY A 356 -3.38 -10.80 -13.97
C GLY A 356 -2.75 -12.13 -14.35
N SER A 357 -1.48 -12.30 -14.02
CA SER A 357 -0.75 -13.55 -14.21
C SER A 357 0.21 -13.80 -13.07
N ILE A 358 0.37 -15.08 -12.75
CA ILE A 358 1.39 -15.58 -11.84
C ILE A 358 2.20 -16.66 -12.54
N ASP A 359 3.52 -16.60 -12.40
CA ASP A 359 4.47 -17.63 -12.76
C ASP A 359 5.39 -17.85 -11.55
N GLY A 360 5.24 -18.97 -10.86
CA GLY A 360 5.97 -19.23 -9.63
C GLY A 360 6.17 -20.71 -9.37
N GLY A 361 6.97 -21.00 -8.35
CA GLY A 361 7.22 -22.36 -7.93
C GLY A 361 8.24 -22.46 -6.81
N ASP A 362 8.31 -23.66 -6.24
CA ASP A 362 9.30 -24.04 -5.24
C ASP A 362 10.36 -24.91 -5.90
N HIS A 363 11.60 -24.46 -5.87
CA HIS A 363 12.76 -25.15 -6.41
C HIS A 363 13.54 -25.78 -5.25
N TYR A 364 13.46 -27.09 -5.13
CA TYR A 364 14.21 -27.82 -4.10
C TYR A 364 15.68 -27.87 -4.47
N VAL A 365 16.53 -27.31 -3.61
CA VAL A 365 18.00 -27.31 -3.81
C VAL A 365 18.61 -28.63 -3.38
N THR A 366 18.00 -29.30 -2.40
CA THR A 366 18.46 -30.57 -1.81
C THR A 366 17.85 -31.80 -2.46
N SER A 367 16.91 -31.65 -3.37
CA SER A 367 16.32 -32.71 -4.19
C SER A 367 16.10 -32.23 -5.62
N THR A 368 15.59 -33.11 -6.46
CA THR A 368 15.22 -32.77 -7.84
C THR A 368 13.75 -32.38 -7.99
N ASP A 369 13.05 -32.24 -6.86
CA ASP A 369 11.63 -31.89 -6.88
C ASP A 369 11.41 -30.44 -7.27
N GLU A 370 10.32 -30.18 -7.94
CA GLU A 370 9.90 -28.86 -8.36
C GLU A 370 8.37 -28.75 -8.26
N VAL A 371 7.90 -27.71 -7.60
CA VAL A 371 6.49 -27.34 -7.60
C VAL A 371 6.32 -26.14 -8.53
N LEU A 372 5.44 -26.24 -9.51
CA LEU A 372 5.13 -25.14 -10.43
C LEU A 372 3.70 -24.66 -10.22
N ASN A 373 3.53 -23.35 -10.05
CA ASN A 373 2.25 -22.68 -9.91
C ASN A 373 2.17 -21.57 -10.96
N LYS A 374 1.34 -21.79 -11.99
CA LYS A 374 1.17 -20.82 -13.08
C LYS A 374 -0.30 -20.59 -13.34
N GLY A 375 -0.67 -19.35 -13.58
CA GLY A 375 -2.05 -19.03 -13.90
C GLY A 375 -2.20 -17.64 -14.46
N SER A 376 -3.30 -17.41 -15.15
CA SER A 376 -3.69 -16.07 -15.54
C SER A 376 -5.21 -15.93 -15.55
N ILE A 377 -5.65 -14.71 -15.23
CA ILE A 377 -7.05 -14.33 -15.23
C ILE A 377 -7.23 -13.05 -16.05
N ARG A 378 -8.31 -13.00 -16.82
CA ARG A 378 -8.79 -11.78 -17.49
C ARG A 378 -10.18 -11.46 -16.99
N ILE A 379 -10.40 -10.21 -16.68
CA ILE A 379 -11.71 -9.74 -16.23
C ILE A 379 -12.10 -8.58 -17.15
N LEU A 380 -13.28 -8.67 -17.75
CA LEU A 380 -13.91 -7.58 -18.46
C LEU A 380 -15.18 -7.22 -17.73
N SER A 381 -15.31 -5.96 -17.36
CA SER A 381 -16.44 -5.47 -16.58
C SER A 381 -17.07 -4.26 -17.23
N VAL A 382 -18.41 -4.18 -17.11
CA VAL A 382 -19.16 -2.97 -17.44
C VAL A 382 -20.12 -2.67 -16.29
N PHE A 383 -20.31 -1.40 -15.97
CA PHE A 383 -21.24 -0.99 -14.94
C PHE A 383 -21.96 0.31 -15.31
N ALA A 384 -23.16 0.46 -14.78
CA ALA A 384 -23.94 1.67 -14.88
C ALA A 384 -24.52 2.01 -13.52
N GLN A 385 -24.59 3.31 -13.21
CA GLN A 385 -25.10 3.81 -11.95
C GLN A 385 -25.94 5.07 -12.20
N ASP A 386 -27.06 5.19 -11.52
CA ASP A 386 -27.83 6.45 -11.42
C ASP A 386 -28.00 6.84 -9.96
N GLU A 387 -27.74 8.08 -9.68
CA GLU A 387 -27.85 8.69 -8.35
C GLU A 387 -28.92 9.75 -8.42
N LEU A 388 -29.98 9.53 -7.65
CA LEU A 388 -31.14 10.42 -7.60
C LEU A 388 -31.12 11.25 -6.32
N SER A 389 -31.25 12.54 -6.44
CA SER A 389 -31.46 13.46 -5.32
C SER A 389 -32.94 13.85 -5.26
N LEU A 390 -33.59 13.48 -4.16
CA LEU A 390 -35.02 13.70 -3.94
C LEU A 390 -35.25 14.72 -2.81
N PHE A 391 -36.44 15.36 -2.80
CA PHE A 391 -36.86 16.29 -1.74
C PHE A 391 -35.84 17.38 -1.41
N ASN A 392 -35.38 18.13 -2.42
CA ASN A 392 -34.36 19.15 -2.27
C ASN A 392 -33.07 18.65 -1.63
N LYS A 393 -32.56 17.49 -2.11
CA LYS A 393 -31.33 16.83 -1.64
C LYS A 393 -31.38 16.27 -0.20
N LYS A 394 -32.59 16.09 0.36
CA LYS A 394 -32.74 15.44 1.67
C LYS A 394 -32.62 13.92 1.62
N ILE A 395 -32.94 13.32 0.47
CA ILE A 395 -32.84 11.87 0.24
C ILE A 395 -31.98 11.64 -1.00
N TRP A 396 -31.02 10.74 -0.86
CA TRP A 396 -30.18 10.26 -1.95
C TRP A 396 -30.47 8.79 -2.17
N LEU A 397 -30.81 8.42 -3.40
CA LEU A 397 -31.00 7.06 -3.83
C LEU A 397 -29.96 6.74 -4.90
N GLN A 398 -29.20 5.69 -4.68
CA GLN A 398 -28.21 5.18 -5.64
C GLN A 398 -28.64 3.81 -6.12
N VAL A 399 -28.72 3.62 -7.42
CA VAL A 399 -28.93 2.32 -8.06
C VAL A 399 -27.77 2.05 -8.98
N ALA A 400 -27.17 0.88 -8.86
CA ALA A 400 -26.03 0.48 -9.69
C ALA A 400 -26.17 -0.96 -10.14
N LEU A 401 -25.74 -1.22 -11.37
CA LEU A 401 -25.62 -2.55 -11.96
C LEU A 401 -24.23 -2.75 -12.49
N ARG A 402 -23.67 -3.92 -12.26
CA ARG A 402 -22.37 -4.32 -12.80
C ARG A 402 -22.45 -5.73 -13.35
N TYR A 403 -21.77 -5.95 -14.46
CA TYR A 403 -21.54 -7.25 -15.05
C TYR A 403 -20.04 -7.49 -15.18
N ASP A 404 -19.56 -8.58 -14.63
CA ASP A 404 -18.17 -9.02 -14.69
C ASP A 404 -18.11 -10.35 -15.47
N ASN A 405 -17.23 -10.41 -16.46
CA ASN A 405 -16.88 -11.64 -17.17
C ASN A 405 -15.42 -11.97 -16.85
N ALA A 406 -15.21 -12.99 -16.02
CA ALA A 406 -13.91 -13.49 -15.63
C ALA A 406 -13.57 -14.76 -16.39
N TYR A 407 -12.42 -14.74 -17.05
CA TYR A 407 -11.90 -15.86 -17.81
C TYR A 407 -10.54 -16.30 -17.28
N PHE A 408 -10.47 -17.53 -16.77
CA PHE A 408 -9.23 -18.16 -16.33
C PHE A 408 -8.55 -18.82 -17.52
N HIS A 409 -7.28 -18.46 -17.73
CA HIS A 409 -6.49 -18.94 -18.84
C HIS A 409 -5.17 -19.55 -18.31
N LYS A 410 -4.89 -20.79 -18.67
CA LYS A 410 -3.64 -21.51 -18.31
C LYS A 410 -3.38 -21.64 -16.82
N GLY A 411 -4.31 -22.19 -16.04
CA GLY A 411 -4.04 -22.62 -14.67
C GLY A 411 -3.28 -23.96 -14.67
N CYS A 412 -2.14 -24.05 -13.99
CA CYS A 412 -1.41 -25.28 -13.76
C CYS A 412 -0.76 -25.25 -12.37
N SER A 413 -1.04 -26.25 -11.57
CA SER A 413 -0.23 -26.58 -10.40
C SER A 413 0.29 -28.00 -10.61
N ARG A 414 1.61 -28.16 -10.63
CA ARG A 414 2.24 -29.43 -10.94
C ARG A 414 3.39 -29.68 -9.96
N LEU A 415 3.33 -30.82 -9.27
CA LEU A 415 4.47 -31.41 -8.57
C LEU A 415 5.19 -32.32 -9.56
N THR A 416 6.45 -32.08 -9.80
CA THR A 416 7.32 -32.97 -10.58
C THR A 416 8.27 -33.65 -9.62
N GLU A 417 7.91 -34.85 -9.17
CA GLU A 417 8.87 -35.75 -8.54
C GLU A 417 9.74 -36.34 -9.65
N LYS A 418 10.99 -35.92 -9.72
CA LYS A 418 11.98 -36.68 -10.49
C LYS A 418 12.41 -37.85 -9.61
N MET A 419 11.93 -39.05 -9.92
CA MET A 419 12.44 -40.26 -9.28
C MET A 419 13.95 -40.26 -9.34
N SER A 420 14.61 -40.37 -8.18
CA SER A 420 16.03 -40.76 -8.14
C SER A 420 16.18 -42.05 -8.93
N PRO A 421 17.23 -42.22 -9.76
CA PRO A 421 17.49 -43.50 -10.41
C PRO A 421 17.66 -44.56 -9.30
N ILE A 422 16.70 -45.46 -9.23
CA ILE A 422 16.77 -46.64 -8.39
C ILE A 422 18.10 -47.35 -8.80
N SER A 423 19.07 -47.37 -7.88
CA SER A 423 20.24 -48.22 -8.01
C SER A 423 19.71 -49.64 -8.15
N THR A 424 19.82 -50.20 -9.32
CA THR A 424 19.60 -51.62 -9.59
C THR A 424 20.53 -52.40 -8.68
N LEU A 425 19.99 -52.93 -7.59
CA LEU A 425 20.62 -53.99 -6.85
C LEU A 425 20.67 -55.21 -7.78
N THR A 426 21.80 -55.42 -8.43
CA THR A 426 22.16 -56.71 -9.04
C THR A 426 22.34 -57.69 -7.91
N THR A 427 21.34 -58.52 -7.69
CA THR A 427 21.54 -59.79 -6.95
C THR A 427 22.31 -60.73 -7.86
N GLU A 428 23.59 -60.84 -7.65
CA GLU A 428 24.35 -62.03 -8.09
C GLU A 428 23.99 -63.20 -7.16
N SER A 429 23.46 -64.25 -7.79
CA SER A 429 23.26 -65.58 -7.21
C SER A 429 24.53 -66.39 -7.28
#